data_8b5a5a497da94a794cc11e4624b36ad4
#
_entry.id   8b5a5a497da94a794cc11e4624b36ad4
#
_cell.length_a   1.000
_cell.length_b   1.000
_cell.length_c   1.000
_cell.angle_alpha   90.00
_cell.angle_beta   90.00
_cell.angle_gamma   90.00
#
_symmetry.space_group_name_H-M   'P 1'
#
loop_
_entity.id
_entity.type
_entity.pdbx_description
1 polymer ?
#
loop_
_entity_poly.entity_id
_entity_poly.type
_entity_poly.pdbx_seq_one_letter_code
_entity_poly.pdbx_strand_id
1 'polypeptide(L)'
;MQYSRTKILFGEDAFKKFQDTKIILFGVGGIGSFALHSLYNTGITNITIVDFDEYEASNQNRQLGSHGNIGRKKVEVLKERYPNVTPICVKITPEWIDNFDFSSYDYILDAIDDVKPKVHLIKKHFTKIISTGGGAKRIDPLQIKYSTIWETYNDKFIKKVREELKKQGFKKKFKVIMGNEGE
;
A
#
# COMPACT_ATOMS: atom_id res chain seq x y z
N MET A 1 11.14 14.74 -21.76
CA MET A 1 11.78 14.07 -20.60
C MET A 1 10.70 13.61 -19.64
N GLN A 2 10.71 12.34 -19.25
CA GLN A 2 9.58 11.69 -18.55
C GLN A 2 9.18 12.36 -17.23
N TYR A 3 10.07 12.90 -16.42
CA TYR A 3 9.77 13.46 -15.10
C TYR A 3 10.03 14.98 -15.00
N SER A 4 10.00 15.71 -16.10
CA SER A 4 10.35 17.14 -16.12
C SER A 4 9.46 17.97 -15.18
N ARG A 5 8.15 17.68 -15.11
CA ARG A 5 7.21 18.40 -14.24
C ARG A 5 7.43 18.11 -12.76
N THR A 6 7.77 16.86 -12.41
CA THR A 6 8.13 16.48 -11.03
C THR A 6 9.39 17.23 -10.58
N LYS A 7 10.40 17.32 -11.46
CA LYS A 7 11.64 18.05 -11.18
C LYS A 7 11.41 19.56 -11.00
N ILE A 8 10.56 20.15 -11.83
CA ILE A 8 10.19 21.57 -11.68
C ILE A 8 9.51 21.82 -10.35
N LEU A 9 8.60 20.93 -9.93
CA LEU A 9 7.81 21.09 -8.70
C LEU A 9 8.66 20.88 -7.43
N PHE A 10 9.49 19.85 -7.39
CA PHE A 10 10.20 19.43 -6.18
C PHE A 10 11.70 19.77 -6.17
N GLY A 11 12.28 20.14 -7.32
CA GLY A 11 13.71 20.33 -7.50
C GLY A 11 14.48 19.03 -7.79
N GLU A 12 15.68 19.17 -8.32
CA GLU A 12 16.53 18.02 -8.72
C GLU A 12 16.96 17.17 -7.51
N ASP A 13 17.29 17.79 -6.37
CA ASP A 13 17.74 17.08 -5.16
C ASP A 13 16.64 16.22 -4.56
N ALA A 14 15.41 16.73 -4.50
CA ALA A 14 14.26 15.94 -4.05
C ALA A 14 13.92 14.84 -5.04
N PHE A 15 14.01 15.10 -6.34
CA PHE A 15 13.78 14.09 -7.36
C PHE A 15 14.81 12.95 -7.29
N LYS A 16 16.08 13.26 -7.02
CA LYS A 16 17.11 12.24 -6.79
C LYS A 16 16.76 11.35 -5.60
N LYS A 17 16.28 11.94 -4.49
CA LYS A 17 15.80 11.15 -3.34
C LYS A 17 14.63 10.24 -3.72
N PHE A 18 13.70 10.68 -4.59
CA PHE A 18 12.62 9.81 -5.07
C PHE A 18 13.16 8.60 -5.84
N GLN A 19 14.16 8.79 -6.69
CA GLN A 19 14.77 7.71 -7.45
C GLN A 19 15.54 6.71 -6.58
N ASP A 20 16.19 7.18 -5.51
CA ASP A 20 16.96 6.37 -4.58
C ASP A 20 16.06 5.64 -3.56
N THR A 21 14.82 6.10 -3.36
CA THR A 21 13.89 5.54 -2.36
C THR A 21 13.41 4.14 -2.75
N LYS A 22 13.57 3.18 -1.84
CA LYS A 22 13.10 1.81 -1.99
C LYS A 22 11.83 1.57 -1.18
N ILE A 23 10.78 1.14 -1.88
CA ILE A 23 9.46 0.89 -1.27
C ILE A 23 9.07 -0.58 -1.46
N ILE A 24 8.47 -1.17 -0.42
CA ILE A 24 7.70 -2.41 -0.57
C ILE A 24 6.23 -2.11 -0.31
N LEU A 25 5.37 -2.49 -1.24
CA LEU A 25 3.92 -2.29 -1.23
C LEU A 25 3.20 -3.64 -1.12
N PHE A 26 2.46 -3.81 -0.05
CA PHE A 26 1.66 -4.99 0.22
C PHE A 26 0.20 -4.77 -0.18
N GLY A 27 -0.31 -5.66 -1.03
CA GLY A 27 -1.65 -5.57 -1.62
C GLY A 27 -1.70 -4.59 -2.80
N VAL A 28 -2.05 -5.09 -3.98
CA VAL A 28 -2.23 -4.28 -5.20
C VAL A 28 -3.67 -4.32 -5.71
N GLY A 29 -4.61 -4.31 -4.78
CA GLY A 29 -6.04 -4.16 -5.03
C GLY A 29 -6.45 -2.73 -5.39
N GLY A 30 -7.67 -2.33 -5.01
CA GLY A 30 -8.24 -1.01 -5.34
C GLY A 30 -7.44 0.18 -4.83
N ILE A 31 -6.83 0.09 -3.66
CA ILE A 31 -5.98 1.16 -3.10
C ILE A 31 -4.55 1.02 -3.59
N GLY A 32 -3.94 -0.18 -3.43
CA GLY A 32 -2.52 -0.36 -3.70
C GLY A 32 -2.15 -0.20 -5.17
N SER A 33 -2.99 -0.60 -6.11
CA SER A 33 -2.70 -0.42 -7.53
C SER A 33 -2.63 1.05 -7.96
N PHE A 34 -3.49 1.90 -7.40
CA PHE A 34 -3.44 3.35 -7.64
C PHE A 34 -2.29 4.02 -6.88
N ALA A 35 -1.95 3.55 -5.67
CA ALA A 35 -0.77 4.01 -4.96
C ALA A 35 0.52 3.73 -5.77
N LEU A 36 0.65 2.51 -6.29
CA LEU A 36 1.74 2.15 -7.20
C LEU A 36 1.80 3.10 -8.41
N HIS A 37 0.67 3.31 -9.09
CA HIS A 37 0.60 4.19 -10.25
C HIS A 37 1.07 5.60 -9.94
N SER A 38 0.60 6.17 -8.86
CA SER A 38 0.92 7.55 -8.46
C SER A 38 2.41 7.69 -8.10
N LEU A 39 2.95 6.78 -7.31
CA LEU A 39 4.36 6.77 -6.91
C LEU A 39 5.29 6.61 -8.12
N TYR A 40 5.01 5.64 -8.97
CA TYR A 40 5.82 5.37 -10.16
C TYR A 40 5.87 6.57 -11.11
N ASN A 41 4.72 7.20 -11.36
CA ASN A 41 4.66 8.39 -12.24
C ASN A 41 5.25 9.65 -11.60
N THR A 42 5.42 9.69 -10.28
CA THR A 42 6.14 10.77 -9.59
C THR A 42 7.67 10.62 -9.71
N GLY A 43 8.15 9.40 -10.01
CA GLY A 43 9.58 9.10 -10.17
C GLY A 43 10.14 8.14 -9.11
N ILE A 44 9.29 7.67 -8.18
CA ILE A 44 9.65 6.60 -7.24
C ILE A 44 9.41 5.27 -7.97
N THR A 45 10.44 4.73 -8.59
CA THR A 45 10.30 3.55 -9.46
C THR A 45 10.88 2.26 -8.86
N ASN A 46 11.66 2.37 -7.78
CA ASN A 46 12.23 1.22 -7.08
C ASN A 46 11.20 0.66 -6.07
N ILE A 47 10.18 0.00 -6.60
CA ILE A 47 9.04 -0.51 -5.82
C ILE A 47 8.97 -2.03 -5.96
N THR A 48 8.93 -2.73 -4.83
CA THR A 48 8.55 -4.14 -4.77
C THR A 48 7.05 -4.23 -4.43
N ILE A 49 6.30 -5.00 -5.20
CA ILE A 49 4.86 -5.24 -4.96
C ILE A 49 4.64 -6.69 -4.55
N VAL A 50 3.82 -6.90 -3.52
CA VAL A 50 3.52 -8.22 -2.96
C VAL A 50 2.02 -8.46 -2.96
N ASP A 51 1.56 -9.44 -3.72
CA ASP A 51 0.16 -9.88 -3.80
C ASP A 51 0.11 -11.28 -4.40
N PHE A 52 -0.85 -12.12 -4.02
CA PHE A 52 -0.99 -13.49 -4.56
C PHE A 52 -2.20 -13.67 -5.47
N ASP A 53 -3.09 -12.67 -5.48
CA ASP A 53 -4.37 -12.74 -6.19
C ASP A 53 -4.21 -12.71 -7.71
N GLU A 54 -5.26 -13.19 -8.36
CA GLU A 54 -5.54 -12.99 -9.78
C GLU A 54 -6.60 -11.92 -9.96
N TYR A 55 -6.65 -11.32 -11.14
CA TYR A 55 -7.74 -10.43 -11.49
C TYR A 55 -9.03 -11.21 -11.73
N GLU A 56 -10.11 -10.72 -11.14
CA GLU A 56 -11.46 -11.20 -11.33
C GLU A 56 -12.33 -10.14 -12.03
N ALA A 57 -13.44 -10.55 -12.64
CA ALA A 57 -14.39 -9.62 -13.28
C ALA A 57 -14.90 -8.54 -12.32
N SER A 58 -15.10 -8.91 -11.05
CA SER A 58 -15.50 -8.02 -9.96
C SER A 58 -14.49 -6.91 -9.64
N ASN A 59 -13.25 -7.02 -10.10
CA ASN A 59 -12.19 -6.06 -9.84
C ASN A 59 -12.16 -4.90 -10.84
N GLN A 60 -12.81 -5.04 -12.01
CA GLN A 60 -12.69 -4.12 -13.13
C GLN A 60 -13.16 -2.69 -12.84
N ASN A 61 -14.04 -2.51 -11.87
CA ASN A 61 -14.55 -1.19 -11.48
C ASN A 61 -13.59 -0.37 -10.61
N ARG A 62 -12.53 -0.97 -10.02
CA ARG A 62 -11.68 -0.29 -9.04
C ARG A 62 -10.21 -0.73 -8.97
N GLN A 63 -9.78 -1.74 -9.73
CA GLN A 63 -8.39 -2.19 -9.69
C GLN A 63 -7.69 -1.91 -11.02
N LEU A 64 -6.61 -1.18 -10.95
CA LEU A 64 -5.82 -0.81 -12.11
C LEU A 64 -5.18 -2.07 -12.74
N GLY A 65 -5.27 -2.20 -14.06
CA GLY A 65 -4.73 -3.34 -14.79
C GLY A 65 -5.70 -4.51 -14.98
N SER A 66 -6.89 -4.49 -14.37
CA SER A 66 -7.85 -5.60 -14.43
C SER A 66 -8.50 -5.81 -15.80
N HIS A 67 -8.71 -4.73 -16.57
CA HIS A 67 -9.33 -4.83 -17.91
C HIS A 67 -8.43 -5.62 -18.88
N GLY A 68 -9.01 -6.67 -19.48
CA GLY A 68 -8.29 -7.55 -20.41
C GLY A 68 -7.34 -8.55 -19.75
N ASN A 69 -7.31 -8.63 -18.41
CA ASN A 69 -6.36 -9.46 -17.66
C ASN A 69 -7.01 -10.39 -16.63
N ILE A 70 -8.29 -10.73 -16.79
CA ILE A 70 -8.98 -11.67 -15.90
C ILE A 70 -8.25 -13.03 -15.87
N GLY A 71 -8.05 -13.59 -14.68
CA GLY A 71 -7.33 -14.85 -14.46
C GLY A 71 -5.80 -14.72 -14.44
N ARG A 72 -5.24 -13.54 -14.68
CA ARG A 72 -3.80 -13.30 -14.60
C ARG A 72 -3.40 -12.79 -13.21
N LYS A 73 -2.19 -13.13 -12.77
CA LYS A 73 -1.64 -12.64 -11.49
C LYS A 73 -1.49 -11.12 -11.52
N LYS A 74 -2.03 -10.45 -10.49
CA LYS A 74 -2.02 -8.97 -10.40
C LYS A 74 -0.62 -8.38 -10.48
N VAL A 75 0.33 -8.98 -9.76
CA VAL A 75 1.72 -8.50 -9.71
C VAL A 75 2.44 -8.64 -11.05
N GLU A 76 2.14 -9.68 -11.84
CA GLU A 76 2.72 -9.88 -13.15
C GLU A 76 2.24 -8.86 -14.17
N VAL A 77 0.92 -8.62 -14.22
CA VAL A 77 0.32 -7.61 -15.08
C VAL A 77 0.83 -6.21 -14.74
N LEU A 78 0.96 -5.89 -13.46
CA LEU A 78 1.50 -4.59 -13.03
C LEU A 78 3.00 -4.46 -13.34
N LYS A 79 3.77 -5.55 -13.29
CA LYS A 79 5.17 -5.58 -13.75
C LYS A 79 5.30 -5.27 -15.24
N GLU A 80 4.42 -5.81 -16.08
CA GLU A 80 4.42 -5.48 -17.52
C GLU A 80 4.16 -4.00 -17.75
N ARG A 81 3.26 -3.40 -16.98
CA ARG A 81 2.91 -1.99 -17.07
C ARG A 81 3.98 -1.06 -16.48
N TYR A 82 4.69 -1.50 -15.45
CA TYR A 82 5.71 -0.74 -14.70
C TYR A 82 7.04 -1.51 -14.69
N PRO A 83 7.87 -1.40 -15.73
CA PRO A 83 9.03 -2.29 -15.95
C PRO A 83 10.08 -2.31 -14.82
N ASN A 84 10.18 -1.25 -14.02
CA ASN A 84 11.15 -1.19 -12.92
C ASN A 84 10.64 -1.79 -11.59
N VAL A 85 9.36 -2.18 -11.54
CA VAL A 85 8.76 -2.78 -10.35
C VAL A 85 9.21 -4.24 -10.19
N THR A 86 9.46 -4.68 -8.97
CA THR A 86 9.77 -6.07 -8.64
C THR A 86 8.52 -6.78 -8.13
N PRO A 87 7.98 -7.79 -8.84
CA PRO A 87 6.80 -8.52 -8.41
C PRO A 87 7.18 -9.67 -7.46
N ILE A 88 6.41 -9.85 -6.40
CA ILE A 88 6.44 -11.03 -5.52
C ILE A 88 5.02 -11.60 -5.44
N CYS A 89 4.80 -12.76 -6.07
CA CYS A 89 3.51 -13.44 -6.06
C CYS A 89 3.44 -14.42 -4.89
N VAL A 90 3.00 -13.95 -3.72
CA VAL A 90 2.91 -14.78 -2.51
C VAL A 90 1.77 -14.33 -1.61
N LYS A 91 1.15 -15.29 -0.93
CA LYS A 91 0.18 -15.00 0.14
C LYS A 91 0.91 -14.43 1.36
N ILE A 92 0.53 -13.22 1.76
CA ILE A 92 1.14 -12.55 2.90
C ILE A 92 0.63 -13.19 4.18
N THR A 93 1.54 -13.82 4.95
CA THR A 93 1.27 -14.45 6.24
C THR A 93 2.24 -13.93 7.30
N PRO A 94 1.93 -14.05 8.60
CA PRO A 94 2.88 -13.72 9.66
C PRO A 94 4.22 -14.44 9.50
N GLU A 95 4.20 -15.71 9.14
CA GLU A 95 5.41 -16.51 8.93
C GLU A 95 6.25 -15.99 7.75
N TRP A 96 5.61 -15.64 6.63
CA TRP A 96 6.32 -15.03 5.51
C TRP A 96 6.95 -13.69 5.89
N ILE A 97 6.22 -12.85 6.63
CA ILE A 97 6.73 -11.57 7.13
C ILE A 97 7.93 -11.78 8.06
N ASP A 98 7.92 -12.83 8.89
CA ASP A 98 9.01 -13.14 9.80
C ASP A 98 10.30 -13.55 9.09
N ASN A 99 10.19 -14.19 7.93
CA ASN A 99 11.31 -14.72 7.16
C ASN A 99 11.78 -13.79 6.03
N PHE A 100 11.07 -12.69 5.77
CA PHE A 100 11.45 -11.75 4.71
C PHE A 100 12.39 -10.65 5.23
N ASP A 101 13.42 -10.31 4.45
CA ASP A 101 14.36 -9.24 4.80
C ASP A 101 13.84 -7.86 4.36
N PHE A 102 13.45 -7.05 5.33
CA PHE A 102 12.99 -5.67 5.14
C PHE A 102 14.10 -4.63 5.26
N SER A 103 15.35 -5.01 5.50
CA SER A 103 16.44 -4.08 5.83
C SER A 103 16.72 -3.05 4.73
N SER A 104 16.59 -3.47 3.47
CA SER A 104 16.87 -2.63 2.30
C SER A 104 15.77 -1.63 1.93
N TYR A 105 14.59 -1.70 2.55
CA TYR A 105 13.46 -0.82 2.23
C TYR A 105 13.39 0.37 3.16
N ASP A 106 13.19 1.56 2.58
CA ASP A 106 13.00 2.81 3.32
C ASP A 106 11.58 2.93 3.86
N TYR A 107 10.58 2.50 3.08
CA TYR A 107 9.17 2.56 3.44
C TYR A 107 8.45 1.25 3.13
N ILE A 108 7.47 0.95 3.98
CA ILE A 108 6.51 -0.15 3.81
C ILE A 108 5.13 0.46 3.64
N LEU A 109 4.53 0.25 2.48
CA LEU A 109 3.15 0.65 2.22
C LEU A 109 2.23 -0.56 2.39
N ASP A 110 1.26 -0.43 3.27
CA ASP A 110 0.38 -1.53 3.66
C ASP A 110 -1.06 -1.24 3.20
N ALA A 111 -1.45 -1.90 2.12
CA ALA A 111 -2.82 -1.92 1.59
C ALA A 111 -3.47 -3.33 1.72
N ILE A 112 -3.03 -4.11 2.72
CA ILE A 112 -3.59 -5.43 3.04
C ILE A 112 -4.99 -5.25 3.63
N ASP A 113 -5.93 -6.09 3.20
CA ASP A 113 -7.31 -6.14 3.68
C ASP A 113 -7.60 -7.27 4.70
N ASP A 114 -6.61 -8.11 4.99
CA ASP A 114 -6.66 -9.12 6.07
C ASP A 114 -6.03 -8.55 7.36
N VAL A 115 -6.80 -8.60 8.45
CA VAL A 115 -6.40 -8.06 9.77
C VAL A 115 -5.17 -8.76 10.34
N LYS A 116 -5.07 -10.08 10.22
CA LYS A 116 -4.02 -10.87 10.87
C LYS A 116 -2.62 -10.55 10.34
N PRO A 117 -2.32 -10.67 9.04
CA PRO A 117 -1.02 -10.30 8.51
C PRO A 117 -0.74 -8.80 8.64
N LYS A 118 -1.76 -7.94 8.48
CA LYS A 118 -1.63 -6.48 8.65
C LYS A 118 -1.17 -6.10 10.06
N VAL A 119 -1.79 -6.62 11.09
CA VAL A 119 -1.40 -6.38 12.49
C VAL A 119 0.02 -6.87 12.75
N HIS A 120 0.39 -8.04 12.23
CA HIS A 120 1.73 -8.60 12.38
C HIS A 120 2.80 -7.71 11.72
N LEU A 121 2.55 -7.29 10.49
CA LEU A 121 3.43 -6.38 9.74
C LEU A 121 3.62 -5.04 10.48
N ILE A 122 2.51 -4.45 10.96
CA ILE A 122 2.53 -3.20 11.73
C ILE A 122 3.40 -3.34 12.99
N LYS A 123 3.21 -4.39 13.77
CA LYS A 123 3.95 -4.59 15.02
C LYS A 123 5.46 -4.65 14.81
N LYS A 124 5.90 -5.28 13.73
CA LYS A 124 7.31 -5.42 13.39
C LYS A 124 7.93 -4.17 12.79
N HIS A 125 7.15 -3.40 12.02
CA HIS A 125 7.70 -2.35 11.15
C HIS A 125 7.04 -0.98 11.32
N PHE A 126 6.43 -0.70 12.47
CA PHE A 126 5.66 0.54 12.73
C PHE A 126 6.45 1.84 12.48
N THR A 127 7.77 1.82 12.51
CA THR A 127 8.63 2.99 12.26
C THR A 127 8.74 3.37 10.78
N LYS A 128 8.58 2.39 9.88
CA LYS A 128 8.70 2.55 8.42
C LYS A 128 7.36 2.44 7.67
N ILE A 129 6.27 2.08 8.37
CA ILE A 129 5.01 1.73 7.72
C ILE A 129 4.10 2.93 7.53
N ILE A 130 3.44 2.96 6.37
CA ILE A 130 2.25 3.76 6.11
C ILE A 130 1.14 2.77 5.76
N SER A 131 0.13 2.68 6.62
CA SER A 131 -0.97 1.72 6.47
C SER A 131 -2.23 2.41 5.94
N THR A 132 -3.05 1.69 5.18
CA THR A 132 -4.33 2.19 4.71
C THR A 132 -5.49 1.56 5.47
N GLY A 133 -6.55 2.34 5.63
CA GLY A 133 -7.84 1.86 6.12
C GLY A 133 -8.65 1.14 5.05
N GLY A 134 -9.91 0.85 5.35
CA GLY A 134 -10.86 0.28 4.40
C GLY A 134 -11.31 1.30 3.37
N GLY A 135 -11.26 0.95 2.07
CA GLY A 135 -11.77 1.79 0.98
C GLY A 135 -13.23 1.53 0.60
N ALA A 136 -13.86 0.48 1.14
CA ALA A 136 -15.23 0.12 0.78
C ALA A 136 -16.24 1.17 1.29
N LYS A 137 -17.29 1.43 0.47
CA LYS A 137 -18.37 2.39 0.78
C LYS A 137 -17.89 3.83 1.01
N ARG A 138 -16.78 4.23 0.39
CA ARG A 138 -16.26 5.60 0.41
C ARG A 138 -16.51 6.23 -0.96
N ILE A 139 -17.13 7.40 -0.99
CA ILE A 139 -17.49 8.12 -2.20
C ILE A 139 -16.97 9.55 -2.22
N ASP A 140 -16.63 10.13 -1.08
CA ASP A 140 -16.13 11.51 -0.99
C ASP A 140 -14.60 11.51 -0.81
N PRO A 141 -13.81 11.81 -1.87
CA PRO A 141 -12.35 11.85 -1.78
C PRO A 141 -11.83 12.96 -0.85
N LEU A 142 -12.64 13.98 -0.55
CA LEU A 142 -12.26 15.06 0.37
C LEU A 142 -12.27 14.61 1.83
N GLN A 143 -12.86 13.46 2.12
CA GLN A 143 -12.84 12.86 3.45
C GLN A 143 -11.64 11.93 3.69
N ILE A 144 -10.72 11.79 2.73
CA ILE A 144 -9.47 11.05 2.95
C ILE A 144 -8.59 11.85 3.89
N LYS A 145 -8.15 11.20 4.98
CA LYS A 145 -7.30 11.83 6.00
C LYS A 145 -6.04 11.01 6.28
N TYR A 146 -5.00 11.75 6.59
CA TYR A 146 -3.78 11.23 7.19
C TYR A 146 -3.87 11.37 8.72
N SER A 147 -3.61 10.29 9.44
CA SER A 147 -3.75 10.23 10.89
C SER A 147 -2.75 9.27 11.52
N THR A 148 -2.80 9.11 12.84
CA THR A 148 -2.19 7.99 13.54
C THR A 148 -3.25 6.95 13.91
N ILE A 149 -2.83 5.68 14.10
CA ILE A 149 -3.77 4.58 14.36
C ILE A 149 -4.73 4.85 15.52
N TRP A 150 -4.27 5.53 16.58
CA TRP A 150 -5.08 5.77 17.78
C TRP A 150 -6.09 6.93 17.62
N GLU A 151 -5.90 7.76 16.60
CA GLU A 151 -6.76 8.92 16.30
C GLU A 151 -7.75 8.62 15.16
N THR A 152 -7.75 7.39 14.64
CA THR A 152 -8.66 6.97 13.56
C THR A 152 -10.08 6.75 14.07
N TYR A 153 -11.08 7.12 13.24
CA TYR A 153 -12.52 6.94 13.51
C TYR A 153 -13.28 6.70 12.19
N ASN A 154 -14.55 6.35 12.25
CA ASN A 154 -15.44 6.12 11.09
C ASN A 154 -14.93 5.09 10.07
N ASP A 155 -14.06 4.17 10.47
CA ASP A 155 -13.55 3.10 9.63
C ASP A 155 -13.63 1.77 10.40
N LYS A 156 -14.57 0.91 10.00
CA LYS A 156 -14.81 -0.38 10.67
C LYS A 156 -13.61 -1.35 10.52
N PHE A 157 -12.90 -1.29 9.39
CA PHE A 157 -11.73 -2.14 9.18
C PHE A 157 -10.58 -1.72 10.09
N ILE A 158 -10.25 -0.42 10.11
CA ILE A 158 -9.22 0.12 11.02
C ILE A 158 -9.61 -0.07 12.50
N LYS A 159 -10.90 -0.01 12.83
CA LYS A 159 -11.36 -0.33 14.18
C LYS A 159 -10.95 -1.76 14.59
N LYS A 160 -11.17 -2.75 13.72
CA LYS A 160 -10.73 -4.14 13.96
C LYS A 160 -9.21 -4.25 14.13
N VAL A 161 -8.44 -3.59 13.27
CA VAL A 161 -6.97 -3.55 13.37
C VAL A 161 -6.54 -2.94 14.71
N ARG A 162 -7.14 -1.83 15.11
CA ARG A 162 -6.85 -1.14 16.37
C ARG A 162 -7.20 -1.99 17.60
N GLU A 163 -8.33 -2.68 17.57
CA GLU A 163 -8.76 -3.60 18.63
C GLU A 163 -7.79 -4.76 18.78
N GLU A 164 -7.34 -5.34 17.66
CA GLU A 164 -6.40 -6.45 17.67
C GLU A 164 -4.99 -6.01 18.15
N LEU A 165 -4.53 -4.83 17.74
CA LEU A 165 -3.30 -4.23 18.25
C LEU A 165 -3.37 -4.00 19.77
N LYS A 166 -4.51 -3.52 20.29
CA LYS A 166 -4.73 -3.34 21.73
C LYS A 166 -4.68 -4.66 22.49
N LYS A 167 -5.38 -5.70 21.99
CA LYS A 167 -5.36 -7.05 22.60
C LYS A 167 -3.94 -7.61 22.71
N GLN A 168 -3.09 -7.30 21.74
CA GLN A 168 -1.69 -7.72 21.72
C GLN A 168 -0.74 -6.78 22.45
N GLY A 169 -1.25 -5.80 23.22
CA GLY A 169 -0.47 -4.87 24.02
C GLY A 169 0.33 -3.84 23.23
N PHE A 170 0.05 -3.65 21.95
CA PHE A 170 0.76 -2.67 21.12
C PHE A 170 0.26 -1.25 21.41
N LYS A 171 1.20 -0.34 21.72
CA LYS A 171 0.91 1.05 22.11
C LYS A 171 1.60 2.11 21.24
N LYS A 172 2.43 1.67 20.27
CA LYS A 172 3.17 2.61 19.40
C LYS A 172 2.25 3.29 18.41
N LYS A 173 2.64 4.49 17.97
CA LYS A 173 1.96 5.24 16.91
C LYS A 173 2.61 4.92 15.57
N PHE A 174 1.81 4.86 14.52
CA PHE A 174 2.25 4.78 13.13
C PHE A 174 1.25 5.50 12.23
N LYS A 175 1.65 5.73 10.98
CA LYS A 175 0.90 6.52 10.00
C LYS A 175 -0.22 5.70 9.35
N VAL A 176 -1.42 6.28 9.27
CA VAL A 176 -2.59 5.68 8.62
C VAL A 176 -3.24 6.67 7.67
N ILE A 177 -3.59 6.20 6.47
CA ILE A 177 -4.44 6.92 5.52
C ILE A 177 -5.81 6.24 5.51
N MET A 178 -6.86 6.98 5.74
CA MET A 178 -8.22 6.46 5.87
C MET A 178 -9.28 7.41 5.32
N GLY A 179 -10.40 6.87 4.89
CA GLY A 179 -11.61 7.65 4.65
C GLY A 179 -12.32 7.93 5.99
N ASN A 180 -12.79 9.16 6.14
CA ASN A 180 -13.44 9.64 7.37
C ASN A 180 -14.98 9.76 7.22
N GLU A 181 -15.54 9.31 6.12
CA GLU A 181 -16.99 9.25 5.95
C GLU A 181 -17.60 8.32 6.99
N GLY A 182 -18.70 8.79 7.66
CA GLY A 182 -19.60 7.92 8.40
C GLY A 182 -20.29 6.92 7.45
N GLU A 183 -20.48 5.70 7.89
CA GLU A 183 -21.26 4.69 7.16
C GLU A 183 -22.75 4.90 7.34
#